data_acadd836bc3c01fab85111dbb082336e
#
_entry.id   acadd836bc3c01fab85111dbb082336e
#
_cell.length_a   1.000
_cell.length_b   1.000
_cell.length_c   1.000
_cell.angle_alpha   90.00
_cell.angle_beta   90.00
_cell.angle_gamma   90.00
#
_symmetry.space_group_name_H-M   'P 1'
#
loop_
_entity.id
_entity.type
_entity.pdbx_description
1 polymer ?
#
loop_
_entity_poly.entity_id
_entity_poly.type
_entity_poly.pdbx_seq_one_letter_code
_entity_poly.pdbx_strand_id
1 'polypeptide(L)'
;MALGFRGDVADYYHRYRRGYPPEVFDALVEVFALTPDDVAVDLGCGTGQVTVPLADRVRAVVGVDPEPDMLARGRRAAAERGAVNVSWVVGTDADVPALRAALGDGAVGVVTIGQALHWMRHDDLFREVSSLVRPGGGVAVLTNGTPLWLQDSDWSRALRESLEQWLGTPAGGTCGTDEESQERYRRSLAGAGFQVAVHGVDYTDTLDVESVVGGVLSALPVDRLPSDRLAFTERIGRALEPHGPFTEHVHVTVLTGQR
;
A
#
# COMPACT_ATOMS: atom_id res chain seq x y z
N MET A 1 -0.07 -11.46 13.98
CA MET A 1 -1.00 -10.61 14.77
C MET A 1 -1.98 -10.01 13.77
N ALA A 2 -3.30 -10.10 14.00
CA ALA A 2 -4.29 -9.49 13.09
C ALA A 2 -4.18 -7.96 13.19
N LEU A 3 -4.10 -7.28 12.06
CA LEU A 3 -3.93 -5.81 11.99
C LEU A 3 -5.27 -5.05 12.10
N GLY A 4 -6.40 -5.78 12.10
CA GLY A 4 -7.74 -5.21 12.21
C GLY A 4 -8.37 -4.76 10.88
N PHE A 5 -7.76 -5.10 9.75
CA PHE A 5 -8.29 -4.82 8.40
C PHE A 5 -9.25 -5.92 7.92
N ARG A 6 -10.36 -6.13 8.65
CA ARG A 6 -11.35 -7.18 8.40
C ARG A 6 -12.77 -6.61 8.35
N GLY A 7 -13.71 -7.42 7.83
CA GLY A 7 -15.12 -7.03 7.73
C GLY A 7 -15.30 -5.73 6.93
N ASP A 8 -16.06 -4.79 7.50
CA ASP A 8 -16.37 -3.50 6.88
C ASP A 8 -15.11 -2.68 6.54
N VAL A 9 -14.02 -2.78 7.35
CA VAL A 9 -12.76 -2.06 7.06
C VAL A 9 -12.16 -2.53 5.75
N ALA A 10 -12.19 -3.83 5.47
CA ALA A 10 -11.71 -4.36 4.19
C ALA A 10 -12.59 -3.91 3.01
N ASP A 11 -13.90 -3.70 3.22
CA ASP A 11 -14.79 -3.14 2.20
C ASP A 11 -14.49 -1.66 1.92
N TYR A 12 -14.32 -0.86 2.98
CA TYR A 12 -13.88 0.54 2.84
C TYR A 12 -12.51 0.62 2.16
N TYR A 13 -11.57 -0.22 2.55
CA TYR A 13 -10.25 -0.26 1.95
C TYR A 13 -10.33 -0.54 0.45
N HIS A 14 -11.04 -1.56 0.05
CA HIS A 14 -11.22 -1.93 -1.36
C HIS A 14 -11.85 -0.81 -2.19
N ARG A 15 -12.85 -0.13 -1.63
CA ARG A 15 -13.65 0.87 -2.35
C ARG A 15 -12.98 2.25 -2.41
N TYR A 16 -12.29 2.66 -1.34
CA TYR A 16 -11.86 4.05 -1.20
C TYR A 16 -10.34 4.25 -1.11
N ARG A 17 -9.55 3.16 -1.02
CA ARG A 17 -8.10 3.32 -1.13
C ARG A 17 -7.68 3.47 -2.58
N ARG A 18 -6.90 4.51 -2.82
CA ARG A 18 -6.31 4.78 -4.13
C ARG A 18 -5.50 3.60 -4.64
N GLY A 19 -5.62 3.33 -5.94
CA GLY A 19 -4.64 2.54 -6.67
C GLY A 19 -3.38 3.35 -6.98
N TYR A 20 -2.54 2.81 -7.81
CA TYR A 20 -1.34 3.47 -8.29
C TYR A 20 -1.50 3.79 -9.78
N PRO A 21 -1.01 4.95 -10.27
CA PRO A 21 -1.05 5.27 -11.69
C PRO A 21 -0.17 4.30 -12.50
N PRO A 22 -0.49 4.06 -13.78
CA PRO A 22 0.23 3.12 -14.64
C PRO A 22 1.75 3.35 -14.69
N GLU A 23 2.17 4.61 -14.62
CA GLU A 23 3.56 5.05 -14.66
C GLU A 23 4.41 4.45 -13.53
N VAL A 24 3.79 4.15 -12.38
CA VAL A 24 4.46 3.45 -11.27
C VAL A 24 4.88 2.05 -11.72
N PHE A 25 3.97 1.31 -12.36
CA PHE A 25 4.27 -0.05 -12.83
C PHE A 25 5.22 -0.06 -14.00
N ASP A 26 5.16 0.95 -14.88
CA ASP A 26 6.09 1.11 -15.99
C ASP A 26 7.51 1.39 -15.47
N ALA A 27 7.65 2.20 -14.42
CA ALA A 27 8.92 2.39 -13.73
C ALA A 27 9.46 1.09 -13.10
N LEU A 28 8.60 0.23 -12.52
CA LEU A 28 9.04 -1.08 -12.01
C LEU A 28 9.55 -1.99 -13.12
N VAL A 29 8.86 -2.00 -14.27
CA VAL A 29 9.28 -2.77 -15.45
C VAL A 29 10.65 -2.30 -15.93
N GLU A 30 10.86 -1.00 -16.02
CA GLU A 30 12.14 -0.41 -16.47
C GLU A 30 13.27 -0.70 -15.48
N VAL A 31 13.08 -0.37 -14.19
CA VAL A 31 14.12 -0.49 -13.17
C VAL A 31 14.60 -1.93 -13.00
N PHE A 32 13.67 -2.88 -12.96
CA PHE A 32 14.01 -4.30 -12.73
C PHE A 32 14.08 -5.13 -14.00
N ALA A 33 13.98 -4.49 -15.18
CA ALA A 33 13.95 -5.16 -16.47
C ALA A 33 12.96 -6.36 -16.45
N LEU A 34 11.72 -6.10 -15.96
CA LEU A 34 10.73 -7.16 -15.84
C LEU A 34 10.23 -7.60 -17.21
N THR A 35 10.00 -8.89 -17.32
CA THR A 35 9.51 -9.55 -18.53
C THR A 35 8.26 -10.39 -18.22
N PRO A 36 7.49 -10.81 -19.24
CA PRO A 36 6.37 -11.75 -19.06
C PRO A 36 6.78 -13.13 -18.49
N ASP A 37 8.07 -13.42 -18.36
CA ASP A 37 8.58 -14.67 -17.76
C ASP A 37 8.87 -14.54 -16.26
N ASP A 38 8.91 -13.31 -15.73
CA ASP A 38 9.21 -13.06 -14.33
C ASP A 38 8.05 -13.44 -13.40
N VAL A 39 8.39 -13.73 -12.15
CA VAL A 39 7.45 -13.84 -11.02
C VAL A 39 7.63 -12.62 -10.13
N ALA A 40 6.54 -12.06 -9.65
CA ALA A 40 6.54 -11.01 -8.63
C ALA A 40 5.94 -11.52 -7.32
N VAL A 41 6.38 -10.95 -6.19
CA VAL A 41 5.78 -11.16 -4.88
C VAL A 41 5.33 -9.80 -4.36
N ASP A 42 4.08 -9.69 -3.90
CA ASP A 42 3.53 -8.46 -3.30
C ASP A 42 3.25 -8.72 -1.82
N LEU A 43 4.05 -8.14 -0.94
CA LEU A 43 3.98 -8.32 0.52
C LEU A 43 3.11 -7.23 1.16
N GLY A 44 2.14 -7.64 1.97
CA GLY A 44 1.10 -6.75 2.47
C GLY A 44 0.18 -6.30 1.33
N CYS A 45 -0.19 -7.25 0.47
CA CYS A 45 -0.87 -6.98 -0.79
C CYS A 45 -2.30 -6.41 -0.63
N GLY A 46 -2.88 -6.53 0.55
CA GLY A 46 -4.20 -6.00 0.87
C GLY A 46 -5.27 -6.50 -0.10
N THR A 47 -6.01 -5.56 -0.68
CA THR A 47 -7.06 -5.84 -1.65
C THR A 47 -6.56 -5.78 -3.12
N GLY A 48 -5.23 -5.82 -3.33
CA GLY A 48 -4.61 -6.05 -4.63
C GLY A 48 -4.29 -4.80 -5.46
N GLN A 49 -4.18 -3.62 -4.85
CA GLN A 49 -3.89 -2.36 -5.56
C GLN A 49 -2.57 -2.38 -6.33
N VAL A 50 -1.58 -3.17 -5.88
CA VAL A 50 -0.33 -3.41 -6.61
C VAL A 50 -0.38 -4.75 -7.34
N THR A 51 -0.82 -5.80 -6.66
CA THR A 51 -0.88 -7.19 -7.18
C THR A 51 -1.59 -7.29 -8.53
N VAL A 52 -2.80 -6.71 -8.63
CA VAL A 52 -3.65 -6.89 -9.82
C VAL A 52 -3.10 -6.16 -11.05
N PRO A 53 -2.67 -4.88 -10.99
CA PRO A 53 -2.03 -4.24 -12.14
C PRO A 53 -0.67 -4.84 -12.53
N LEU A 54 0.09 -5.37 -11.56
CA LEU A 54 1.38 -6.00 -11.83
C LEU A 54 1.21 -7.34 -12.58
N ALA A 55 0.07 -8.02 -12.41
CA ALA A 55 -0.24 -9.26 -13.11
C ALA A 55 -0.28 -9.12 -14.65
N ASP A 56 -0.55 -7.92 -15.17
CA ASP A 56 -0.54 -7.62 -16.61
C ASP A 56 0.89 -7.60 -17.20
N ARG A 57 1.94 -7.57 -16.37
CA ARG A 57 3.33 -7.31 -16.76
C ARG A 57 4.27 -8.50 -16.54
N VAL A 58 3.84 -9.50 -15.78
CA VAL A 58 4.68 -10.64 -15.39
C VAL A 58 3.91 -11.96 -15.55
N ARG A 59 4.65 -13.08 -15.53
CA ARG A 59 4.06 -14.43 -15.65
C ARG A 59 3.11 -14.76 -14.52
N ALA A 60 3.47 -14.40 -13.29
CA ALA A 60 2.67 -14.68 -12.11
C ALA A 60 2.97 -13.67 -10.98
N VAL A 61 1.96 -13.41 -10.15
CA VAL A 61 2.10 -12.63 -8.93
C VAL A 61 1.66 -13.46 -7.73
N VAL A 62 2.45 -13.45 -6.66
CA VAL A 62 2.09 -14.02 -5.37
C VAL A 62 1.77 -12.87 -4.42
N GLY A 63 0.49 -12.63 -4.17
CA GLY A 63 0.03 -11.65 -3.18
C GLY A 63 -0.03 -12.27 -1.79
N VAL A 64 0.64 -11.68 -0.82
CA VAL A 64 0.75 -12.15 0.57
C VAL A 64 0.19 -11.11 1.52
N ASP A 65 -0.78 -11.48 2.36
CA ASP A 65 -1.36 -10.59 3.38
C ASP A 65 -1.83 -11.41 4.58
N PRO A 66 -1.68 -10.92 5.83
CA PRO A 66 -2.13 -11.63 7.01
C PRO A 66 -3.65 -11.67 7.19
N GLU A 67 -4.40 -10.78 6.51
CA GLU A 67 -5.85 -10.64 6.69
C GLU A 67 -6.63 -11.36 5.57
N PRO A 68 -7.30 -12.50 5.86
CA PRO A 68 -8.05 -13.26 4.85
C PRO A 68 -9.15 -12.46 4.15
N ASP A 69 -9.76 -11.50 4.86
CA ASP A 69 -10.80 -10.64 4.31
C ASP A 69 -10.25 -9.70 3.23
N MET A 70 -9.03 -9.19 3.39
CA MET A 70 -8.35 -8.40 2.37
C MET A 70 -8.10 -9.26 1.12
N LEU A 71 -7.55 -10.45 1.29
CA LEU A 71 -7.30 -11.38 0.19
C LEU A 71 -8.58 -11.79 -0.54
N ALA A 72 -9.71 -11.93 0.18
CA ALA A 72 -11.00 -12.25 -0.45
C ALA A 72 -11.46 -11.14 -1.40
N ARG A 73 -11.23 -9.85 -1.05
CA ARG A 73 -11.52 -8.70 -1.92
C ARG A 73 -10.54 -8.64 -3.08
N GLY A 74 -9.25 -8.88 -2.83
CA GLY A 74 -8.24 -8.94 -3.88
C GLY A 74 -8.54 -9.99 -4.94
N ARG A 75 -9.00 -11.19 -4.55
CA ARG A 75 -9.44 -12.23 -5.48
C ARG A 75 -10.60 -11.78 -6.36
N ARG A 76 -11.57 -11.05 -5.80
CA ARG A 76 -12.69 -10.48 -6.56
C ARG A 76 -12.20 -9.43 -7.56
N ALA A 77 -11.37 -8.50 -7.12
CA ALA A 77 -10.78 -7.48 -7.98
C ALA A 77 -9.98 -8.09 -9.14
N ALA A 78 -9.18 -9.13 -8.87
CA ALA A 78 -8.47 -9.88 -9.89
C ALA A 78 -9.41 -10.55 -10.90
N ALA A 79 -10.48 -11.20 -10.41
CA ALA A 79 -11.47 -11.85 -11.26
C ALA A 79 -12.23 -10.84 -12.14
N GLU A 80 -12.63 -9.68 -11.60
CA GLU A 80 -13.30 -8.60 -12.34
C GLU A 80 -12.42 -8.03 -13.44
N ARG A 81 -11.09 -7.97 -13.22
CA ARG A 81 -10.11 -7.53 -14.22
C ARG A 81 -9.67 -8.65 -15.18
N GLY A 82 -10.05 -9.90 -14.92
CA GLY A 82 -9.61 -11.05 -15.70
C GLY A 82 -8.15 -11.48 -15.43
N ALA A 83 -7.56 -11.06 -14.32
CA ALA A 83 -6.22 -11.47 -13.92
C ALA A 83 -6.24 -12.88 -13.33
N VAL A 84 -5.80 -13.87 -14.12
CA VAL A 84 -5.84 -15.30 -13.79
C VAL A 84 -4.52 -15.84 -13.24
N ASN A 85 -3.46 -15.05 -13.29
CA ASN A 85 -2.09 -15.40 -12.93
C ASN A 85 -1.68 -14.89 -11.53
N VAL A 86 -2.65 -14.73 -10.63
CA VAL A 86 -2.43 -14.28 -9.25
C VAL A 86 -2.70 -15.40 -8.25
N SER A 87 -1.73 -15.66 -7.37
CA SER A 87 -1.87 -16.54 -6.22
C SER A 87 -1.99 -15.70 -4.94
N TRP A 88 -2.96 -16.01 -4.07
CA TRP A 88 -3.22 -15.27 -2.84
C TRP A 88 -2.90 -16.15 -1.63
N VAL A 89 -1.97 -15.70 -0.80
CA VAL A 89 -1.41 -16.45 0.33
C VAL A 89 -1.65 -15.68 1.63
N VAL A 90 -2.21 -16.36 2.61
CA VAL A 90 -2.27 -15.83 3.99
C VAL A 90 -0.88 -15.96 4.60
N GLY A 91 -0.25 -14.82 4.91
CA GLY A 91 1.12 -14.79 5.45
C GLY A 91 1.58 -13.38 5.78
N THR A 92 2.80 -13.28 6.26
CA THR A 92 3.46 -12.05 6.70
C THR A 92 4.86 -11.95 6.09
N ASP A 93 5.60 -10.88 6.41
CA ASP A 93 7.03 -10.73 6.12
C ASP A 93 7.89 -11.88 6.70
N ALA A 94 7.46 -12.48 7.82
CA ALA A 94 8.15 -13.61 8.43
C ALA A 94 8.08 -14.91 7.61
N ASP A 95 7.17 -14.99 6.64
CA ASP A 95 7.00 -16.18 5.77
C ASP A 95 7.86 -16.13 4.50
N VAL A 96 8.65 -15.07 4.29
CA VAL A 96 9.56 -14.94 3.13
C VAL A 96 10.53 -16.12 2.99
N PRO A 97 11.13 -16.68 4.07
CA PRO A 97 11.94 -17.89 3.95
C PRO A 97 11.17 -19.10 3.40
N ALA A 98 9.89 -19.27 3.75
CA ALA A 98 9.05 -20.33 3.22
C ALA A 98 8.70 -20.09 1.74
N LEU A 99 8.43 -18.85 1.35
CA LEU A 99 8.26 -18.47 -0.06
C LEU A 99 9.52 -18.77 -0.88
N ARG A 100 10.70 -18.43 -0.34
CA ARG A 100 11.99 -18.75 -0.98
C ARG A 100 12.18 -20.25 -1.14
N ALA A 101 11.85 -21.05 -0.13
CA ALA A 101 11.94 -22.50 -0.23
C ALA A 101 10.98 -23.09 -1.30
N ALA A 102 9.82 -22.45 -1.50
CA ALA A 102 8.82 -22.90 -2.49
C ALA A 102 9.14 -22.44 -3.91
N LEU A 103 9.63 -21.22 -4.10
CA LEU A 103 9.88 -20.60 -5.40
C LEU A 103 11.30 -20.86 -5.91
N GLY A 104 12.28 -20.94 -5.01
CA GLY A 104 13.71 -21.07 -5.30
C GLY A 104 14.48 -19.77 -5.09
N ASP A 105 15.81 -19.88 -4.93
CA ASP A 105 16.71 -18.74 -4.87
C ASP A 105 16.76 -18.05 -6.24
N GLY A 106 16.70 -16.72 -6.25
CA GLY A 106 16.75 -15.95 -7.49
C GLY A 106 15.57 -16.17 -8.43
N ALA A 107 14.43 -16.66 -7.94
CA ALA A 107 13.26 -16.97 -8.76
C ALA A 107 12.33 -15.79 -9.02
N VAL A 108 12.50 -14.67 -8.31
CA VAL A 108 11.57 -13.52 -8.31
C VAL A 108 12.23 -12.32 -8.98
N GLY A 109 11.53 -11.68 -9.91
CA GLY A 109 11.96 -10.44 -10.57
C GLY A 109 11.86 -9.22 -9.66
N VAL A 110 10.74 -9.11 -8.91
CA VAL A 110 10.51 -8.01 -7.98
C VAL A 110 9.68 -8.44 -6.77
N VAL A 111 10.04 -7.92 -5.60
CA VAL A 111 9.19 -7.92 -4.41
C VAL A 111 8.65 -6.52 -4.22
N THR A 112 7.31 -6.36 -4.26
CA THR A 112 6.64 -5.07 -4.01
C THR A 112 6.08 -5.00 -2.60
N ILE A 113 6.07 -3.79 -2.01
CA ILE A 113 5.49 -3.50 -0.71
C ILE A 113 4.76 -2.15 -0.82
N GLY A 114 3.45 -2.21 -1.04
CA GLY A 114 2.63 -1.00 -1.20
C GLY A 114 1.99 -0.58 0.12
N GLN A 115 2.37 0.57 0.68
CA GLN A 115 1.80 1.14 1.93
C GLN A 115 1.78 0.16 3.13
N ALA A 116 2.69 -0.81 3.17
CA ALA A 116 2.67 -1.87 4.18
C ALA A 116 3.96 -2.00 5.00
N LEU A 117 5.09 -1.41 4.55
CA LEU A 117 6.41 -1.64 5.16
C LEU A 117 6.50 -1.20 6.63
N HIS A 118 5.72 -0.21 7.04
CA HIS A 118 5.66 0.26 8.43
C HIS A 118 5.10 -0.79 9.43
N TRP A 119 4.52 -1.87 8.94
CA TRP A 119 4.07 -3.03 9.73
C TRP A 119 5.11 -4.15 9.81
N MET A 120 6.22 -4.06 9.05
CA MET A 120 7.17 -5.14 8.82
C MET A 120 8.52 -4.88 9.51
N ARG A 121 9.25 -5.95 9.75
CA ARG A 121 10.62 -5.89 10.26
C ARG A 121 11.60 -5.74 9.10
N HIS A 122 11.64 -4.54 8.50
CA HIS A 122 12.29 -4.26 7.22
C HIS A 122 13.79 -4.66 7.15
N ASP A 123 14.57 -4.55 8.25
CA ASP A 123 15.98 -4.93 8.24
C ASP A 123 16.19 -6.44 8.04
N ASP A 124 15.35 -7.27 8.69
CA ASP A 124 15.38 -8.73 8.52
C ASP A 124 14.81 -9.10 7.14
N LEU A 125 13.68 -8.48 6.78
CA LEU A 125 12.97 -8.71 5.53
C LEU A 125 13.86 -8.52 4.31
N PHE A 126 14.57 -7.39 4.20
CA PHE A 126 15.37 -7.09 3.02
C PHE A 126 16.56 -8.04 2.86
N ARG A 127 17.13 -8.54 3.97
CA ARG A 127 18.16 -9.59 3.91
C ARG A 127 17.63 -10.91 3.35
N GLU A 128 16.43 -11.33 3.78
CA GLU A 128 15.78 -12.54 3.26
C GLU A 128 15.39 -12.38 1.78
N VAL A 129 14.81 -11.23 1.41
CA VAL A 129 14.42 -10.94 0.03
C VAL A 129 15.61 -10.90 -0.91
N SER A 130 16.80 -10.49 -0.44
CA SER A 130 17.98 -10.44 -1.31
C SER A 130 18.34 -11.79 -1.91
N SER A 131 18.05 -12.90 -1.25
CA SER A 131 18.26 -14.25 -1.79
C SER A 131 17.12 -14.72 -2.70
N LEU A 132 15.92 -14.19 -2.51
CA LEU A 132 14.74 -14.55 -3.30
C LEU A 132 14.73 -13.91 -4.69
N VAL A 133 15.24 -12.67 -4.82
CA VAL A 133 15.24 -11.93 -6.09
C VAL A 133 16.40 -12.31 -6.97
N ARG A 134 16.16 -12.37 -8.30
CA ARG A 134 17.19 -12.65 -9.30
C ARG A 134 18.20 -11.50 -9.44
N PRO A 135 19.39 -11.72 -10.02
CA PRO A 135 20.28 -10.64 -10.42
C PRO A 135 19.55 -9.64 -11.33
N GLY A 136 19.71 -8.34 -11.07
CA GLY A 136 19.00 -7.27 -11.75
C GLY A 136 17.53 -7.09 -11.33
N GLY A 137 16.98 -8.01 -10.55
CA GLY A 137 15.70 -7.83 -9.86
C GLY A 137 15.87 -7.07 -8.54
N GLY A 138 14.81 -6.99 -7.71
CA GLY A 138 14.93 -6.27 -6.45
C GLY A 138 13.66 -6.07 -5.66
N VAL A 139 13.66 -5.01 -4.87
CA VAL A 139 12.54 -4.59 -3.99
C VAL A 139 12.02 -3.23 -4.43
N ALA A 140 10.72 -3.06 -4.45
CA ALA A 140 10.07 -1.76 -4.60
C ALA A 140 9.14 -1.46 -3.41
N VAL A 141 9.43 -0.40 -2.68
CA VAL A 141 8.56 0.13 -1.62
C VAL A 141 7.78 1.30 -2.21
N LEU A 142 6.45 1.17 -2.23
CA LEU A 142 5.55 2.14 -2.84
C LEU A 142 4.81 2.91 -1.75
N THR A 143 4.95 4.23 -1.76
CA THR A 143 4.27 5.13 -0.82
C THR A 143 3.35 6.05 -1.61
N ASN A 144 2.04 5.96 -1.39
CA ASN A 144 1.02 6.65 -2.19
C ASN A 144 0.49 7.90 -1.48
N GLY A 145 1.32 8.93 -1.45
CA GLY A 145 0.98 10.22 -0.87
C GLY A 145 0.87 10.24 0.65
N THR A 146 0.63 11.42 1.18
CA THR A 146 0.38 11.68 2.60
C THR A 146 -1.08 11.31 2.95
N PRO A 147 -1.35 10.81 4.17
CA PRO A 147 -2.72 10.60 4.64
C PRO A 147 -3.61 11.83 4.48
N LEU A 148 -4.90 11.63 4.16
CA LEU A 148 -5.85 12.71 3.86
C LEU A 148 -5.92 13.80 4.94
N TRP A 149 -5.73 13.44 6.20
CA TRP A 149 -5.76 14.35 7.36
C TRP A 149 -4.42 15.01 7.68
N LEU A 150 -3.37 14.74 6.91
CA LEU A 150 -2.03 15.29 7.09
C LEU A 150 -1.56 16.13 5.90
N GLN A 151 -2.42 16.35 4.89
CA GLN A 151 -2.09 17.16 3.73
C GLN A 151 -2.11 18.65 4.08
N ASP A 152 -1.38 19.46 3.30
CA ASP A 152 -1.35 20.92 3.47
C ASP A 152 -2.45 21.59 2.64
N SER A 153 -3.70 21.44 3.10
CA SER A 153 -4.87 22.09 2.52
C SER A 153 -5.88 22.45 3.61
N ASP A 154 -6.76 23.40 3.34
CA ASP A 154 -7.78 23.83 4.31
C ASP A 154 -8.74 22.70 4.65
N TRP A 155 -9.17 21.94 3.64
CA TRP A 155 -10.05 20.79 3.85
C TRP A 155 -9.40 19.67 4.67
N SER A 156 -8.09 19.42 4.48
CA SER A 156 -7.34 18.43 5.26
C SER A 156 -7.20 18.85 6.73
N ARG A 157 -6.97 20.14 7.00
CA ARG A 157 -6.94 20.68 8.35
C ARG A 157 -8.29 20.54 9.05
N ALA A 158 -9.40 20.91 8.36
CA ALA A 158 -10.76 20.74 8.89
C ALA A 158 -11.12 19.27 9.15
N LEU A 159 -10.71 18.36 8.24
CA LEU A 159 -10.83 16.92 8.41
C LEU A 159 -10.10 16.46 9.69
N ARG A 160 -8.84 16.83 9.86
CA ARG A 160 -8.01 16.46 11.01
C ARG A 160 -8.63 16.93 12.33
N GLU A 161 -9.02 18.18 12.41
CA GLU A 161 -9.68 18.74 13.61
C GLU A 161 -10.95 17.97 13.96
N SER A 162 -11.78 17.66 12.98
CA SER A 162 -13.01 16.90 13.18
C SER A 162 -12.75 15.46 13.65
N LEU A 163 -11.69 14.81 13.10
CA LEU A 163 -11.26 13.47 13.49
C LEU A 163 -10.72 13.45 14.92
N GLU A 164 -9.84 14.38 15.28
CA GLU A 164 -9.28 14.47 16.63
C GLU A 164 -10.33 14.72 17.69
N GLN A 165 -11.30 15.57 17.39
CA GLN A 165 -12.45 15.78 18.28
C GLN A 165 -13.33 14.52 18.42
N TRP A 166 -13.48 13.74 17.34
CA TRP A 166 -14.25 12.49 17.40
C TRP A 166 -13.51 11.39 18.15
N LEU A 167 -12.22 11.20 17.83
CA LEU A 167 -11.41 10.14 18.41
C LEU A 167 -10.94 10.45 19.85
N GLY A 168 -10.95 11.72 20.26
CA GLY A 168 -10.38 12.16 21.53
C GLY A 168 -8.85 12.04 21.63
N THR A 169 -8.18 11.81 20.51
CA THR A 169 -6.73 11.62 20.41
C THR A 169 -6.20 12.26 19.13
N PRO A 170 -4.92 12.71 19.09
CA PRO A 170 -4.32 13.24 17.87
C PRO A 170 -4.34 12.24 16.71
N ALA A 171 -4.62 12.73 15.51
CA ALA A 171 -4.58 11.99 14.25
C ALA A 171 -3.21 12.15 13.58
N GLY A 172 -2.14 11.58 14.19
CA GLY A 172 -0.75 11.81 13.78
C GLY A 172 -0.06 10.67 13.05
N GLY A 173 -0.76 9.56 12.76
CA GLY A 173 -0.14 8.41 12.08
C GLY A 173 0.24 8.71 10.63
N THR A 174 1.53 8.66 10.30
CA THR A 174 2.07 8.95 8.95
C THR A 174 2.03 7.74 8.01
N CYS A 175 1.80 6.55 8.52
CA CYS A 175 1.85 5.28 7.76
C CYS A 175 3.18 5.07 7.00
N GLY A 176 4.28 5.60 7.56
CA GLY A 176 5.62 5.49 6.96
C GLY A 176 5.87 6.42 5.78
N THR A 177 5.03 7.44 5.58
CA THR A 177 5.19 8.42 4.48
C THR A 177 6.10 9.59 4.85
N ASP A 178 6.46 9.73 6.12
CA ASP A 178 7.34 10.78 6.61
C ASP A 178 8.81 10.55 6.21
N GLU A 179 9.57 11.66 6.16
CA GLU A 179 10.96 11.64 5.72
C GLU A 179 11.86 10.74 6.58
N GLU A 180 11.64 10.70 7.89
CA GLU A 180 12.40 9.85 8.80
C GLU A 180 12.19 8.36 8.51
N SER A 181 10.93 7.96 8.25
CA SER A 181 10.60 6.59 7.85
C SER A 181 11.21 6.23 6.50
N GLN A 182 11.11 7.14 5.52
CA GLN A 182 11.69 6.93 4.19
C GLN A 182 13.22 6.78 4.25
N GLU A 183 13.89 7.57 5.07
CA GLU A 183 15.34 7.48 5.24
C GLU A 183 15.75 6.19 5.98
N ARG A 184 14.95 5.72 6.94
CA ARG A 184 15.17 4.40 7.56
C ARG A 184 15.06 3.27 6.54
N TYR A 185 14.06 3.31 5.65
CA TYR A 185 13.87 2.30 4.60
C TYR A 185 15.03 2.29 3.60
N ARG A 186 15.53 3.46 3.19
CA ARG A 186 16.71 3.58 2.32
C ARG A 186 17.95 2.94 2.95
N ARG A 187 18.22 3.28 4.21
CA ARG A 187 19.37 2.71 4.95
C ARG A 187 19.26 1.20 5.12
N SER A 188 18.05 0.70 5.40
CA SER A 188 17.79 -0.72 5.56
C SER A 188 18.02 -1.49 4.24
N LEU A 189 17.52 -0.98 3.10
CA LEU A 189 17.79 -1.54 1.78
C LEU A 189 19.27 -1.54 1.44
N ALA A 190 19.97 -0.41 1.61
CA ALA A 190 21.39 -0.30 1.38
C ALA A 190 22.21 -1.26 2.27
N GLY A 191 21.82 -1.37 3.56
CA GLY A 191 22.42 -2.29 4.52
C GLY A 191 22.24 -3.78 4.16
N ALA A 192 21.21 -4.12 3.40
CA ALA A 192 20.98 -5.45 2.85
C ALA A 192 21.70 -5.70 1.50
N GLY A 193 22.48 -4.73 1.03
CA GLY A 193 23.31 -4.86 -0.17
C GLY A 193 22.64 -4.46 -1.49
N PHE A 194 21.47 -3.81 -1.43
CA PHE A 194 20.79 -3.31 -2.63
C PHE A 194 21.37 -1.96 -3.08
N GLN A 195 21.39 -1.74 -4.40
CA GLN A 195 21.57 -0.41 -4.99
C GLN A 195 20.26 0.35 -4.90
N VAL A 196 20.26 1.46 -4.16
CA VAL A 196 19.02 2.18 -3.82
C VAL A 196 18.82 3.38 -4.73
N ALA A 197 17.61 3.52 -5.28
CA ALA A 197 17.17 4.69 -6.02
C ALA A 197 15.74 5.10 -5.60
N VAL A 198 15.36 6.34 -5.92
CA VAL A 198 14.01 6.87 -5.66
C VAL A 198 13.48 7.47 -6.93
N HIS A 199 12.24 7.10 -7.28
CA HIS A 199 11.49 7.65 -8.39
C HIS A 199 10.21 8.28 -7.83
N GLY A 200 9.74 9.36 -8.44
CA GLY A 200 8.50 10.04 -8.09
C GLY A 200 7.51 10.01 -9.24
N VAL A 201 6.23 9.81 -8.91
CA VAL A 201 5.12 9.98 -9.86
C VAL A 201 4.09 10.88 -9.21
N ASP A 202 3.78 12.00 -9.86
CA ASP A 202 2.81 12.97 -9.36
C ASP A 202 1.50 12.88 -10.13
N TYR A 203 0.39 12.95 -9.39
CA TYR A 203 -0.92 13.10 -10.00
C TYR A 203 -1.84 13.92 -9.11
N THR A 204 -2.94 14.37 -9.68
CA THR A 204 -3.98 15.13 -8.97
C THR A 204 -5.27 14.34 -9.01
N ASP A 205 -5.98 14.29 -7.88
CA ASP A 205 -7.30 13.69 -7.78
C ASP A 205 -8.29 14.66 -7.13
N THR A 206 -9.57 14.49 -7.42
CA THR A 206 -10.64 15.27 -6.81
C THR A 206 -11.60 14.33 -6.09
N LEU A 207 -11.72 14.54 -4.80
CA LEU A 207 -12.53 13.72 -3.92
C LEU A 207 -13.88 14.38 -3.62
N ASP A 208 -14.88 13.58 -3.38
CA ASP A 208 -16.13 13.98 -2.74
C ASP A 208 -16.11 13.62 -1.23
N VAL A 209 -17.13 14.05 -0.51
CA VAL A 209 -17.26 13.76 0.94
C VAL A 209 -17.29 12.26 1.20
N GLU A 210 -17.96 11.48 0.34
CA GLU A 210 -18.05 10.02 0.49
C GLU A 210 -16.66 9.37 0.39
N SER A 211 -15.86 9.78 -0.58
CA SER A 211 -14.48 9.31 -0.77
C SER A 211 -13.57 9.69 0.39
N VAL A 212 -13.68 10.91 0.92
CA VAL A 212 -12.91 11.35 2.09
C VAL A 212 -13.29 10.52 3.32
N VAL A 213 -14.59 10.37 3.61
CA VAL A 213 -15.07 9.58 4.76
C VAL A 213 -14.68 8.12 4.63
N GLY A 214 -14.89 7.52 3.45
CA GLY A 214 -14.50 6.13 3.17
C GLY A 214 -13.00 5.90 3.30
N GLY A 215 -12.19 6.86 2.82
CA GLY A 215 -10.74 6.86 2.98
C GLY A 215 -10.32 6.85 4.46
N VAL A 216 -10.97 7.65 5.30
CA VAL A 216 -10.75 7.66 6.76
C VAL A 216 -11.15 6.32 7.39
N LEU A 217 -12.37 5.83 7.11
CA LEU A 217 -12.87 4.57 7.67
C LEU A 217 -11.98 3.38 7.28
N SER A 218 -11.39 3.41 6.09
CA SER A 218 -10.43 2.40 5.63
C SER A 218 -9.09 2.39 6.39
N ALA A 219 -8.77 3.46 7.11
CA ALA A 219 -7.54 3.62 7.86
C ALA A 219 -7.69 3.30 9.37
N LEU A 220 -8.93 3.16 9.84
CA LEU A 220 -9.21 2.83 11.23
C LEU A 220 -9.26 1.31 11.42
N PRO A 221 -8.64 0.76 12.48
CA PRO A 221 -8.86 -0.62 12.86
C PRO A 221 -10.35 -0.88 13.17
N VAL A 222 -10.82 -2.10 12.98
CA VAL A 222 -12.23 -2.47 13.13
C VAL A 222 -12.83 -2.10 14.49
N ASP A 223 -12.04 -2.17 15.56
CA ASP A 223 -12.43 -1.83 16.94
C ASP A 223 -12.49 -0.32 17.20
N ARG A 224 -11.99 0.51 16.28
CA ARG A 224 -12.06 1.96 16.31
C ARG A 224 -13.05 2.56 15.31
N LEU A 225 -13.73 1.72 14.54
CA LEU A 225 -14.79 2.22 13.66
C LEU A 225 -15.90 2.88 14.47
N PRO A 226 -16.44 4.02 14.00
CA PRO A 226 -17.61 4.65 14.62
C PRO A 226 -18.79 3.66 14.72
N SER A 227 -19.43 3.56 15.89
CA SER A 227 -20.65 2.76 16.07
C SER A 227 -21.83 3.36 15.30
N ASP A 228 -21.92 4.70 15.26
CA ASP A 228 -22.85 5.47 14.44
C ASP A 228 -22.10 6.08 13.24
N ARG A 229 -22.07 5.33 12.13
CA ARG A 229 -21.41 5.75 10.90
C ARG A 229 -22.12 6.90 10.21
N LEU A 230 -23.44 7.00 10.36
CA LEU A 230 -24.22 8.09 9.77
C LEU A 230 -23.85 9.41 10.45
N ALA A 231 -23.91 9.46 11.79
CA ALA A 231 -23.53 10.65 12.55
C ALA A 231 -22.06 11.04 12.30
N PHE A 232 -21.17 10.06 12.14
CA PHE A 232 -19.78 10.33 11.78
C PHE A 232 -19.66 10.97 10.40
N THR A 233 -20.33 10.39 9.38
CA THR A 233 -20.33 10.92 8.00
C THR A 233 -20.89 12.33 7.94
N GLU A 234 -22.04 12.58 8.61
CA GLU A 234 -22.65 13.91 8.67
C GLU A 234 -21.74 14.94 9.36
N ARG A 235 -21.05 14.52 10.42
CA ARG A 235 -20.09 15.40 11.12
C ARG A 235 -18.95 15.81 10.21
N ILE A 236 -18.30 14.85 9.55
CA ILE A 236 -17.20 15.11 8.62
C ILE A 236 -17.72 15.97 7.45
N GLY A 237 -18.88 15.62 6.86
CA GLY A 237 -19.50 16.38 5.78
C GLY A 237 -19.71 17.85 6.14
N ARG A 238 -20.25 18.15 7.31
CA ARG A 238 -20.42 19.53 7.79
C ARG A 238 -19.11 20.27 7.99
N ALA A 239 -18.07 19.59 8.48
CA ALA A 239 -16.76 20.20 8.65
C ALA A 239 -16.09 20.53 7.32
N LEU A 240 -16.35 19.73 6.28
CA LEU A 240 -15.74 19.88 4.96
C LEU A 240 -16.53 20.80 4.02
N GLU A 241 -17.83 21.01 4.25
CA GLU A 241 -18.73 21.78 3.37
C GLU A 241 -18.16 23.15 2.92
N PRO A 242 -17.52 23.96 3.79
CA PRO A 242 -16.95 25.26 3.39
C PRO A 242 -15.68 25.17 2.54
N HIS A 243 -15.09 23.98 2.36
CA HIS A 243 -13.74 23.80 1.85
C HIS A 243 -13.66 23.07 0.50
N GLY A 244 -14.79 22.75 -0.15
CA GLY A 244 -14.81 22.10 -1.45
C GLY A 244 -14.37 23.01 -2.61
N PRO A 245 -13.91 22.46 -3.74
CA PRO A 245 -13.69 21.04 -4.01
C PRO A 245 -12.48 20.46 -3.27
N PHE A 246 -12.49 19.15 -2.97
CA PHE A 246 -11.40 18.48 -2.26
C PHE A 246 -10.38 17.95 -3.25
N THR A 247 -9.54 18.84 -3.73
CA THR A 247 -8.44 18.47 -4.63
C THR A 247 -7.23 18.05 -3.81
N GLU A 248 -6.64 16.92 -4.17
CA GLU A 248 -5.38 16.47 -3.60
C GLU A 248 -4.30 16.35 -4.68
N HIS A 249 -3.09 16.74 -4.28
CA HIS A 249 -1.88 16.50 -5.06
C HIS A 249 -1.14 15.34 -4.44
N VAL A 250 -1.07 14.25 -5.18
CA VAL A 250 -0.49 12.99 -4.69
C VAL A 250 0.88 12.79 -5.30
N HIS A 251 1.89 12.68 -4.44
CA HIS A 251 3.23 12.26 -4.81
C HIS A 251 3.41 10.80 -4.44
N VAL A 252 3.52 9.92 -5.44
CA VAL A 252 3.87 8.51 -5.22
C VAL A 252 5.38 8.40 -5.17
N THR A 253 5.92 7.97 -4.05
CA THR A 253 7.33 7.63 -3.92
C THR A 253 7.52 6.15 -4.24
N VAL A 254 8.39 5.86 -5.20
CA VAL A 254 8.84 4.51 -5.56
C VAL A 254 10.30 4.37 -5.12
N LEU A 255 10.50 3.83 -3.92
CA LEU A 255 11.84 3.53 -3.40
C LEU A 255 12.23 2.15 -3.89
N THR A 256 13.28 2.06 -4.70
CA THR A 256 13.77 0.81 -5.30
C THR A 256 15.11 0.40 -4.70
N GLY A 257 15.27 -0.93 -4.52
CA GLY A 257 16.54 -1.56 -4.21
C GLY A 257 16.82 -2.64 -5.25
N GLN A 258 17.80 -2.44 -6.12
CA GLN A 258 18.19 -3.39 -7.16
C GLN A 258 19.37 -4.26 -6.69
N ARG A 259 19.30 -5.57 -7.00
CA ARG A 259 20.34 -6.54 -6.66
C ARG A 259 21.45 -6.59 -7.70
#